data_1aa4acba31495a59c362aa4b63732216
#
_entry.id   1aa4acba31495a59c362aa4b63732216
#
_cell.length_a   1.000
_cell.length_b   1.000
_cell.length_c   1.000
_cell.angle_alpha   90.00
_cell.angle_beta   90.00
_cell.angle_gamma   90.00
#
_symmetry.space_group_name_H-M   'P 1'
#
loop_
_entity.id
_entity.type
_entity.pdbx_description
1 polymer ?
#
loop_
_entity_poly.entity_id
_entity_poly.type
_entity_poly.pdbx_seq_one_letter_code
_entity_poly.pdbx_strand_id
1 'polypeptide(L)'
;MTDKITYYAIVDESSSRERPAGVLRRVENDKGEVDETFSRNLKWEFSPLLYAAERGDLANEFVPIGEDEAERIVARIRGLAG
;
A
#
# COMPACT_ATOMS: atom_id res chain seq x y z
N MET A 1 -9.84 0.32 22.07
CA MET A 1 -9.50 1.38 21.13
C MET A 1 -9.27 0.85 19.76
N THR A 2 -9.74 1.58 18.78
CA THR A 2 -9.73 1.10 17.40
C THR A 2 -8.52 1.64 16.64
N ASP A 3 -7.86 0.78 15.91
CA ASP A 3 -6.82 1.22 14.99
C ASP A 3 -7.47 1.92 13.80
N LYS A 4 -6.83 2.97 13.31
CA LYS A 4 -7.25 3.63 12.10
C LYS A 4 -6.38 3.09 10.97
N ILE A 5 -7.02 2.54 9.94
CA ILE A 5 -6.31 1.97 8.80
C ILE A 5 -6.63 2.76 7.55
N THR A 6 -5.59 3.24 6.87
CA THR A 6 -5.72 3.95 5.59
C THR A 6 -4.98 3.14 4.53
N TYR A 7 -5.61 2.98 3.36
CA TYR A 7 -5.04 2.23 2.26
C TYR A 7 -4.63 3.17 1.14
N TYR A 8 -3.53 2.83 0.48
CA TYR A 8 -3.01 3.57 -0.67
C TYR A 8 -2.64 2.60 -1.78
N ALA A 9 -2.97 2.95 -3.02
CA ALA A 9 -2.47 2.24 -4.18
C ALA A 9 -1.07 2.76 -4.49
N ILE A 10 -0.13 1.86 -4.73
CA ILE A 10 1.25 2.22 -5.07
C ILE A 10 1.38 2.26 -6.58
N VAL A 11 1.67 3.43 -7.12
CA VAL A 11 1.82 3.64 -8.56
C VAL A 11 3.26 4.07 -8.85
N ASP A 12 3.93 3.34 -9.72
CA ASP A 12 5.29 3.65 -10.16
C ASP A 12 5.33 3.88 -11.67
N GLU A 13 6.53 3.94 -12.25
CA GLU A 13 6.69 4.20 -13.68
C GLU A 13 6.11 3.10 -14.57
N SER A 14 6.04 1.87 -14.05
CA SER A 14 5.56 0.72 -14.81
C SER A 14 4.12 0.34 -14.49
N SER A 15 3.44 1.13 -13.69
CA SER A 15 2.07 0.84 -13.27
C SER A 15 1.18 2.08 -13.40
N SER A 16 -0.11 1.91 -13.13
CA SER A 16 -1.07 3.00 -13.22
C SER A 16 -2.07 2.89 -12.06
N ARG A 17 -2.94 3.90 -11.95
CA ARG A 17 -4.00 3.88 -10.93
C ARG A 17 -4.96 2.72 -11.13
N GLU A 18 -5.14 2.28 -12.38
CA GLU A 18 -6.00 1.15 -12.72
C GLU A 18 -5.34 -0.18 -12.41
N ARG A 19 -4.00 -0.22 -12.50
CA ARG A 19 -3.21 -1.42 -12.24
C ARG A 19 -2.00 -1.07 -11.38
N PRO A 20 -2.23 -0.78 -10.09
CA PRO A 20 -1.13 -0.41 -9.20
C PRO A 20 -0.12 -1.53 -9.02
N ALA A 21 1.10 -1.14 -8.66
CA ALA A 21 2.15 -2.11 -8.39
C ALA A 21 1.94 -2.84 -7.06
N GLY A 22 1.18 -2.24 -6.14
CA GLY A 22 0.91 -2.85 -4.86
C GLY A 22 -0.03 -2.00 -4.03
N VAL A 23 -0.19 -2.38 -2.78
CA VAL A 23 -1.04 -1.66 -1.83
C VAL A 23 -0.22 -1.39 -0.57
N LEU A 24 -0.32 -0.17 -0.07
CA LEU A 24 0.24 0.20 1.23
C LEU A 24 -0.91 0.43 2.20
N ARG A 25 -0.78 -0.05 3.40
CA ARG A 25 -1.71 0.30 4.48
C ARG A 25 -0.95 0.94 5.62
N ARG A 26 -1.52 2.02 6.14
CA ARG A 26 -1.00 2.70 7.32
C ARG A 26 -1.94 2.41 8.48
N VAL A 27 -1.42 1.79 9.52
CA VAL A 27 -2.17 1.47 10.74
C VAL A 27 -1.74 2.46 11.81
N GLU A 28 -2.69 3.24 12.30
CA GLU A 28 -2.45 4.24 13.34
C GLU A 28 -3.18 3.84 14.61
N ASN A 29 -2.50 3.92 15.74
CA ASN A 29 -3.09 3.65 17.05
C ASN A 29 -2.39 4.48 18.12
N ASP A 30 -2.70 4.21 19.39
CA ASP A 30 -2.14 4.95 20.52
C ASP A 30 -0.63 4.84 20.63
N LYS A 31 -0.04 3.81 20.03
CA LYS A 31 1.40 3.55 20.10
C LYS A 31 2.16 4.12 18.92
N GLY A 32 1.47 4.68 17.94
CA GLY A 32 2.09 5.28 16.77
C GLY A 32 1.53 4.76 15.46
N GLU A 33 2.36 4.82 14.43
CA GLU A 33 1.98 4.43 13.07
C GLU A 33 2.88 3.32 12.56
N VAL A 34 2.29 2.38 11.82
CA VAL A 34 3.05 1.33 11.12
C VAL A 34 2.58 1.29 9.69
N ASP A 35 3.52 1.30 8.75
CA ASP A 35 3.23 1.18 7.33
C ASP A 35 3.63 -0.21 6.86
N GLU A 36 2.73 -0.85 6.12
CA GLU A 36 2.94 -2.17 5.57
C GLU A 36 2.56 -2.18 4.10
N THR A 37 3.29 -2.94 3.29
CA THR A 37 2.98 -3.08 1.87
C THR A 37 2.66 -4.52 1.53
N PHE A 38 1.76 -4.69 0.56
CA PHE A 38 1.43 -5.98 -0.04
C PHE A 38 1.85 -5.93 -1.50
N SER A 39 2.68 -6.88 -1.91
CA SER A 39 3.20 -6.94 -3.27
C SER A 39 3.38 -8.40 -3.68
N ARG A 40 4.28 -8.64 -4.62
CA ARG A 40 4.53 -9.99 -5.15
C ARG A 40 4.90 -11.03 -4.11
N ASN A 41 5.32 -10.60 -2.92
CA ASN A 41 5.65 -11.52 -1.82
C ASN A 41 4.41 -12.15 -1.19
N LEU A 42 3.22 -11.68 -1.56
CA LEU A 42 1.93 -12.20 -1.11
C LEU A 42 1.71 -12.14 0.39
N LYS A 43 2.32 -11.16 1.03
CA LYS A 43 2.13 -10.91 2.46
C LYS A 43 2.31 -9.44 2.77
N TRP A 44 1.75 -9.02 3.88
CA TRP A 44 1.95 -7.67 4.37
C TRP A 44 3.30 -7.59 5.09
N GLU A 45 4.14 -6.68 4.62
CA GLU A 45 5.47 -6.49 5.18
C GLU A 45 5.68 -5.04 5.59
N PHE A 46 6.36 -4.82 6.68
CA PHE A 46 6.76 -3.48 7.10
C PHE A 46 7.49 -2.78 5.96
N SER A 47 7.16 -1.50 5.75
CA SER A 47 7.80 -0.76 4.67
C SER A 47 7.88 0.73 5.02
N PRO A 48 9.03 1.36 4.79
CA PRO A 48 9.18 2.81 4.97
C PRO A 48 8.84 3.60 3.71
N LEU A 49 8.20 2.98 2.70
CA LEU A 49 7.98 3.61 1.40
C LEU A 49 7.20 4.93 1.48
N LEU A 50 6.11 4.95 2.24
CA LEU A 50 5.32 6.17 2.35
C LEU A 50 6.09 7.28 3.05
N TYR A 51 6.84 6.92 4.08
CA TYR A 51 7.68 7.86 4.79
C TYR A 51 8.73 8.46 3.85
N ALA A 52 9.39 7.61 3.06
CA ALA A 52 10.39 8.07 2.10
C ALA A 52 9.76 8.95 1.02
N ALA A 53 8.56 8.61 0.56
CA ALA A 53 7.85 9.40 -0.44
C ALA A 53 7.48 10.79 0.10
N GLU A 54 7.05 10.86 1.36
CA GLU A 54 6.73 12.14 2.00
C GLU A 54 7.95 13.04 2.12
N ARG A 55 9.14 12.45 2.17
CA ARG A 55 10.40 13.19 2.19
C ARG A 55 10.93 13.54 0.81
N GLY A 56 10.24 13.09 -0.24
CA GLY A 56 10.66 13.34 -1.61
C GLY A 56 11.75 12.43 -2.13
N ASP A 57 12.02 11.31 -1.43
CA ASP A 57 13.10 10.39 -1.80
C ASP A 57 12.69 9.35 -2.84
N LEU A 58 11.39 9.26 -3.15
CA LEU A 58 10.88 8.26 -4.10
C LEU A 58 10.04 8.92 -5.18
N ALA A 59 10.08 8.32 -6.38
CA ALA A 59 9.25 8.74 -7.50
C ALA A 59 7.86 8.11 -7.50
N ASN A 60 7.57 7.22 -6.56
CA ASN A 60 6.27 6.54 -6.49
C ASN A 60 5.16 7.48 -6.06
N GLU A 61 3.97 7.24 -6.61
CA GLU A 61 2.77 7.95 -6.20
C GLU A 61 1.94 7.05 -5.30
N PHE A 62 1.37 7.61 -4.24
CA PHE A 62 0.50 6.89 -3.32
C PHE A 62 -0.89 7.51 -3.38
N VAL A 63 -1.84 6.75 -3.92
CA VAL A 63 -3.20 7.22 -4.15
C VAL A 63 -4.11 6.65 -3.06
N PRO A 64 -4.76 7.50 -2.25
CA PRO A 64 -5.69 7.01 -1.23
C PRO A 64 -6.83 6.22 -1.86
N ILE A 65 -7.13 5.05 -1.31
CA ILE A 65 -8.19 4.17 -1.80
C ILE A 65 -8.99 3.63 -0.61
N GLY A 66 -10.17 3.08 -0.91
CA GLY A 66 -10.98 2.45 0.11
C GLY A 66 -10.54 1.01 0.35
N GLU A 67 -11.04 0.42 1.44
CA GLU A 67 -10.73 -0.95 1.80
C GLU A 67 -11.15 -1.95 0.71
N ASP A 68 -12.35 -1.77 0.14
CA ASP A 68 -12.84 -2.66 -0.92
C ASP A 68 -11.92 -2.66 -2.14
N GLU A 69 -11.44 -1.50 -2.52
CA GLU A 69 -10.54 -1.38 -3.64
C GLU A 69 -9.19 -2.00 -3.32
N ALA A 70 -8.70 -1.79 -2.09
CA ALA A 70 -7.46 -2.41 -1.64
C ALA A 70 -7.55 -3.94 -1.70
N GLU A 71 -8.66 -4.50 -1.26
CA GLU A 71 -8.87 -5.95 -1.31
C GLU A 71 -8.89 -6.48 -2.73
N ARG A 72 -9.48 -5.74 -3.67
CA ARG A 72 -9.50 -6.12 -5.08
C ARG A 72 -8.10 -6.14 -5.67
N ILE A 73 -7.28 -5.14 -5.32
CA ILE A 73 -5.90 -5.08 -5.80
C ILE A 73 -5.09 -6.24 -5.23
N VAL A 74 -5.25 -6.52 -3.94
CA VAL A 74 -4.58 -7.64 -3.28
C VAL A 74 -4.95 -8.97 -3.95
N ALA A 75 -6.25 -9.16 -4.22
CA ALA A 75 -6.72 -10.37 -4.89
C ALA A 75 -6.12 -10.53 -6.28
N ARG A 76 -6.01 -9.42 -7.02
CA ARG A 76 -5.40 -9.44 -8.36
C ARG A 76 -3.93 -9.83 -8.28
N ILE A 77 -3.19 -9.25 -7.33
CA ILE A 77 -1.76 -9.57 -7.17
C ILE A 77 -1.58 -11.05 -6.84
N ARG A 78 -2.43 -11.59 -5.96
CA ARG A 78 -2.40 -13.01 -5.63
C ARG A 78 -2.68 -13.88 -6.85
N GLY A 79 -3.62 -13.47 -7.69
CA GLY A 79 -3.96 -14.17 -8.92
C GLY A 79 -2.83 -14.19 -9.93
N LEU A 80 -2.09 -13.08 -10.02
CA LEU A 80 -0.96 -12.98 -10.94
C LEU A 80 0.23 -13.84 -10.49
N ALA A 81 0.41 -13.99 -9.17
CA ALA A 81 1.54 -14.74 -8.62
C ALA A 81 1.24 -16.22 -8.46
N GLY A 82 -0.02 -16.59 -8.41
CA GLY A 82 -0.45 -17.99 -8.26
C GLY A 82 -0.82 -18.63 -9.60
#